data_82b247a94d80df0d48e8a66acd58c857
#
_entry.id   82b247a94d80df0d48e8a66acd58c857
#
_cell.length_a   1.000
_cell.length_b   1.000
_cell.length_c   1.000
_cell.angle_alpha   90.00
_cell.angle_beta   90.00
_cell.angle_gamma   90.00
#
_symmetry.space_group_name_H-M   'P 1'
#
loop_
_entity.id
_entity.type
_entity.pdbx_description
1 polymer ?
#
loop_
_entity_poly.entity_id
_entity_poly.type
_entity_poly.pdbx_seq_one_letter_code
_entity_poly.pdbx_strand_id
1 'polypeptide(L)' 'KIVAYEVNDEGIGRDASELVRRAKAAKFVADNPGLVCPAKWKEGEATLKPGLDLVGKI' A
#
# COMPACT_ATOMS: atom_id res chain seq x y z
N LYS A 1 -3.81 -15.11 4.65
CA LYS A 1 -3.54 -14.76 3.25
C LYS A 1 -2.38 -13.77 3.16
N ILE A 2 -1.40 -14.09 2.33
CA ILE A 2 -0.28 -13.19 2.08
C ILE A 2 -0.74 -12.13 1.08
N VAL A 3 -0.65 -10.85 1.47
CA VAL A 3 -1.02 -9.73 0.59
C VAL A 3 0.19 -8.96 0.08
N ALA A 4 1.36 -9.13 0.71
CA ALA A 4 2.61 -8.50 0.28
C ALA A 4 3.79 -9.15 0.98
N TYR A 5 4.97 -9.05 0.39
CA TYR A 5 6.21 -9.44 1.04
C TYR A 5 7.35 -8.61 0.45
N GLU A 6 8.45 -8.53 1.20
CA GLU A 6 9.60 -7.73 0.81
C GLU A 6 10.88 -8.51 1.06
N VAL A 7 11.78 -8.49 0.07
CA VAL A 7 13.10 -9.12 0.18
C VAL A 7 14.15 -8.07 -0.13
N ASN A 8 15.04 -7.82 0.82
CA ASN A 8 16.12 -6.85 0.67
C ASN A 8 17.47 -7.51 0.90
N ASP A 9 18.47 -7.08 0.12
CA ASP A 9 19.84 -7.43 0.38
C ASP A 9 20.27 -6.80 1.72
N GLU A 10 21.23 -7.40 2.42
CA GLU A 10 21.65 -6.92 3.74
C GLU A 10 22.25 -5.51 3.72
N GLY A 11 22.74 -5.06 2.55
CA GLY A 11 23.27 -3.71 2.40
C GLY A 11 22.18 -2.65 2.22
N ILE A 12 20.90 -3.02 2.20
CA ILE A 12 19.79 -2.10 2.00
C ILE A 12 19.01 -1.97 3.30
N GLY A 13 18.89 -0.73 3.78
CA GLY A 13 18.14 -0.46 5.01
C GLY A 13 16.66 -0.71 4.84
N ARG A 14 16.00 -0.99 5.96
CA ARG A 14 14.55 -1.23 6.00
C ARG A 14 13.87 -0.07 6.73
N ASP A 15 12.74 0.38 6.19
CA ASP A 15 11.95 1.43 6.80
C ASP A 15 10.75 0.81 7.52
N ALA A 16 10.80 0.75 8.84
CA ALA A 16 9.74 0.17 9.65
C ALA A 16 8.42 0.95 9.52
N SER A 17 8.48 2.27 9.32
CA SER A 17 7.27 3.07 9.14
C SER A 17 6.56 2.72 7.82
N GLU A 18 7.33 2.37 6.79
CA GLU A 18 6.78 1.92 5.52
C GLU A 18 6.08 0.56 5.68
N LEU A 19 6.64 -0.34 6.48
CA LEU A 19 6.02 -1.62 6.75
C LEU A 19 4.66 -1.43 7.45
N VAL A 20 4.61 -0.55 8.44
CA VAL A 20 3.36 -0.24 9.15
C VAL A 20 2.35 0.41 8.21
N ARG A 21 2.80 1.32 7.34
CA ARG A 21 1.94 1.96 6.35
C ARG A 21 1.29 0.94 5.43
N ARG A 22 2.08 -0.03 4.95
CA ARG A 22 1.57 -1.10 4.07
C ARG A 22 0.59 -2.01 4.79
N ALA A 23 0.84 -2.32 6.06
CA ALA A 23 -0.08 -3.14 6.85
C ALA A 23 -1.43 -2.43 7.03
N LYS A 24 -1.41 -1.13 7.31
CA LYS A 24 -2.63 -0.34 7.44
C LYS A 24 -3.37 -0.23 6.12
N ALA A 25 -2.65 -0.04 5.01
CA ALA A 25 -3.24 0.01 3.68
C ALA A 25 -3.90 -1.32 3.31
N ALA A 26 -3.25 -2.44 3.62
CA ALA A 26 -3.81 -3.77 3.35
C ALA A 26 -5.12 -3.97 4.11
N LYS A 27 -5.16 -3.57 5.38
CA LYS A 27 -6.37 -3.66 6.17
C LYS A 27 -7.49 -2.77 5.61
N PHE A 28 -7.14 -1.53 5.25
CA PHE A 28 -8.11 -0.58 4.69
C PHE A 28 -8.72 -1.13 3.41
N VAL A 29 -7.90 -1.64 2.50
CA VAL A 29 -8.38 -2.19 1.23
C VAL A 29 -9.27 -3.41 1.46
N ALA A 30 -8.94 -4.26 2.44
CA ALA A 30 -9.76 -5.42 2.79
C ALA A 30 -11.13 -5.00 3.34
N ASP A 31 -11.18 -3.91 4.11
CA ASP A 31 -12.42 -3.41 4.72
C ASP A 31 -13.24 -2.55 3.77
N ASN A 32 -12.66 -2.07 2.68
CA ASN A 32 -13.30 -1.15 1.73
C ASN A 32 -13.13 -1.64 0.30
N PRO A 33 -13.83 -2.73 -0.09
CA PRO A 33 -13.73 -3.25 -1.45
C PRO A 33 -14.08 -2.17 -2.49
N GLY A 34 -13.33 -2.13 -3.59
CA GLY A 34 -13.53 -1.16 -4.65
C GLY A 34 -12.71 0.12 -4.50
N LEU A 35 -11.87 0.21 -3.46
CA LEU A 35 -10.95 1.33 -3.29
C LEU A 35 -9.51 0.82 -3.30
N VAL A 36 -8.58 1.66 -3.75
CA VAL A 36 -7.16 1.34 -3.73
C VAL A 36 -6.39 2.47 -3.06
N CYS A 37 -5.31 2.11 -2.36
CA CYS A 37 -4.43 3.08 -1.71
C CYS A 37 -3.27 3.40 -2.63
N PRO A 38 -3.01 4.69 -2.93
CA PRO A 38 -1.82 5.05 -3.72
C PRO A 38 -0.53 4.74 -2.97
N ALA A 39 0.59 4.74 -3.70
CA ALA A 39 1.87 4.27 -3.16
C ALA A 39 2.35 4.99 -1.90
N LYS A 40 1.98 6.25 -1.72
CA LYS A 40 2.36 7.04 -0.54
C LYS A 40 1.21 7.26 0.44
N TRP A 41 0.13 6.48 0.30
CA TRP A 41 -1.04 6.63 1.16
C TRP A 41 -0.69 6.42 2.64
N LYS A 42 -1.31 7.24 3.47
CA LYS A 42 -1.29 7.08 4.93
C LYS A 42 -2.71 7.05 5.44
N GLU A 43 -2.90 6.46 6.61
CA GLU A 43 -4.21 6.38 7.23
C GLU A 43 -4.88 7.75 7.31
N GLY A 44 -6.12 7.84 6.84
CA GLY A 44 -6.87 9.09 6.79
C GLY A 44 -6.76 9.85 5.47
N GLU A 45 -5.87 9.45 4.57
CA GLU A 45 -5.72 10.11 3.28
C GLU A 45 -6.69 9.56 2.23
N ALA A 46 -6.84 10.30 1.12
CA ALA A 46 -7.75 9.92 0.05
C ALA A 46 -7.29 8.64 -0.65
N THR A 47 -8.26 7.87 -1.13
CA THR A 47 -8.04 6.65 -1.89
C THR A 47 -8.50 6.82 -3.33
N LEU A 48 -8.22 5.84 -4.16
CA LEU A 48 -8.54 5.84 -5.58
C LEU A 48 -9.48 4.68 -5.91
N LYS A 49 -10.24 4.83 -6.99
CA LYS A 49 -11.02 3.72 -7.54
C LYS A 49 -10.19 3.05 -8.64
N PRO A 50 -10.18 1.70 -8.71
CA PRO A 50 -9.41 1.03 -9.74
C PRO A 50 -9.92 1.37 -11.15
N GLY A 51 -8.99 1.50 -12.09
CA GLY A 51 -9.31 1.83 -13.48
C GLY A 51 -8.04 2.01 -14.29
N LEU A 52 -8.17 2.01 -15.62
CA LEU A 52 -7.03 2.18 -16.51
C LEU A 52 -6.37 3.56 -16.35
N ASP A 53 -7.14 4.56 -15.93
CA ASP A 53 -6.64 5.92 -15.69
C ASP A 53 -5.65 5.99 -14.52
N LEU A 54 -5.54 4.93 -13.72
CA LEU A 54 -4.61 4.88 -12.61
C LEU A 54 -3.21 4.38 -13.01
N VAL A 55 -3.02 3.94 -14.25
CA VAL A 55 -1.71 3.46 -14.70
C VAL A 55 -0.68 4.57 -14.51
N GLY A 56 0.37 4.29 -13.72
CA GLY A 56 1.42 5.25 -13.38
C GLY A 56 1.08 6.24 -12.28
N LYS A 57 -0.12 6.18 -11.70
CA LYS A 57 -0.56 7.12 -10.64
C LYS A 57 -0.70 6.51 -9.26
N ILE A 58 -0.63 5.18 -9.19
CA ILE A 58 -0.83 4.45 -7.94
C ILE A 58 0.50 4.14 -7.25
#